data_2904e38c56551670c807fdb04fad5171
#
_entry.id   2904e38c56551670c807fdb04fad5171
#
_cell.length_a   1.000
_cell.length_b   1.000
_cell.length_c   1.000
_cell.angle_alpha   90.00
_cell.angle_beta   90.00
_cell.angle_gamma   90.00
#
_symmetry.space_group_name_H-M   'P 1'
#
loop_
_entity.id
_entity.type
_entity.pdbx_description
1 polymer ?
#
loop_
_entity_poly.entity_id
_entity_poly.type
_entity_poly.pdbx_seq_one_letter_code
_entity_poly.pdbx_strand_id
1 'polypeptide(L)'
;MFPGYAFAYELNDTDANIIGHVTDKDTKEHLAYVTIMLKGTTIGTTTDETGHYFLKNLPEGTFTVEVSSIGYKTERRTVQLTKGKTLELNFEIGEDHVALEGVVVSANRNETTRRMAPTLVNVVSVKTFENTNSTCLAQGLNFQPGVRVENNCQNCGYQQVRINGLDGPYTQILIDSRPIFSALAGVYGLEQIPANMIERVEVMRGGGSALFGSSAIAGTINIITKEPVRNSAQFSHTLTGIGDASVFENNTTMNASLVSDNQKL
;
A
#
# COMPACT_ATOMS: atom_id res chain seq x y z
N MET A 1 17.89 -29.60 -0.07
CA MET A 1 18.27 -29.29 1.32
C MET A 1 19.32 -28.18 1.23
N PHE A 2 18.91 -26.91 1.28
CA PHE A 2 19.83 -25.76 1.24
C PHE A 2 20.12 -25.35 2.69
N PRO A 3 21.37 -25.27 3.12
CA PRO A 3 21.70 -24.76 4.44
C PRO A 3 21.48 -23.25 4.45
N GLY A 4 20.46 -22.81 5.19
CA GLY A 4 20.26 -21.42 5.52
C GLY A 4 21.40 -20.98 6.46
N TYR A 5 22.28 -20.16 5.98
CA TYR A 5 23.23 -19.43 6.85
C TYR A 5 22.46 -18.32 7.56
N ALA A 6 21.98 -18.62 8.74
CA ALA A 6 21.64 -17.58 9.70
C ALA A 6 22.96 -16.98 10.20
N PHE A 7 23.31 -15.80 9.74
CA PHE A 7 24.34 -14.99 10.40
C PHE A 7 23.79 -14.58 11.77
N ALA A 8 24.06 -15.40 12.78
CA ALA A 8 24.00 -14.97 14.15
C ALA A 8 25.16 -14.00 14.37
N TYR A 9 24.89 -12.70 14.38
CA TYR A 9 25.82 -11.72 14.90
C TYR A 9 25.98 -12.02 16.39
N GLU A 10 27.14 -12.56 16.78
CA GLU A 10 27.52 -12.58 18.19
C GLU A 10 27.57 -11.11 18.66
N LEU A 11 26.79 -10.80 19.67
CA LEU A 11 26.84 -9.53 20.39
C LEU A 11 28.20 -9.47 21.12
N ASN A 12 29.24 -9.12 20.39
CA ASN A 12 30.49 -8.77 21.02
C ASN A 12 30.30 -7.44 21.72
N ASP A 13 30.63 -7.39 22.99
CA ASP A 13 30.61 -6.20 23.85
C ASP A 13 31.67 -5.22 23.30
N THR A 14 31.27 -4.44 22.28
CA THR A 14 32.21 -3.57 21.54
C THR A 14 32.25 -2.16 22.10
N ASP A 15 31.34 -1.78 23.01
CA ASP A 15 31.14 -0.40 23.48
C ASP A 15 31.03 0.65 22.36
N ALA A 16 30.76 0.22 21.13
CA ALA A 16 30.40 1.14 20.04
C ALA A 16 28.96 1.58 20.20
N ASN A 17 28.72 2.88 20.24
CA ASN A 17 27.39 3.42 20.48
C ASN A 17 27.04 4.49 19.45
N ILE A 18 25.74 4.69 19.19
CA ILE A 18 25.21 5.84 18.46
C ILE A 18 24.24 6.57 19.36
N ILE A 19 24.39 7.89 19.44
CA ILE A 19 23.46 8.81 20.10
C ILE A 19 23.03 9.88 19.11
N GLY A 20 21.86 10.45 19.32
CA GLY A 20 21.41 11.56 18.50
C GLY A 20 19.96 11.93 18.74
N HIS A 21 19.46 12.80 17.90
CA HIS A 21 18.08 13.21 17.91
C HIS A 21 17.53 13.24 16.49
N VAL A 22 16.22 13.18 16.39
CA VAL A 22 15.49 13.28 15.12
C VAL A 22 14.59 14.51 15.18
N THR A 23 14.71 15.38 14.17
CA THR A 23 13.89 16.58 14.04
C THR A 23 13.13 16.59 12.73
N ASP A 24 12.03 17.29 12.71
CA ASP A 24 11.32 17.64 11.49
C ASP A 24 12.17 18.65 10.70
N LYS A 25 12.25 18.44 9.39
CA LYS A 25 13.08 19.26 8.50
C LYS A 25 12.57 20.70 8.39
N ASP A 26 11.24 20.89 8.41
CA ASP A 26 10.59 22.18 8.15
C ASP A 26 10.32 22.94 9.46
N THR A 27 9.76 22.27 10.47
CA THR A 27 9.43 22.90 11.77
C THR A 27 10.60 22.94 12.76
N LYS A 28 11.63 22.09 12.55
CA LYS A 28 12.76 21.89 13.45
C LYS A 28 12.37 21.36 14.84
N GLU A 29 11.13 20.91 14.99
CA GLU A 29 10.67 20.29 16.23
C GLU A 29 11.21 18.86 16.35
N HIS A 30 11.48 18.44 17.56
CA HIS A 30 11.93 17.09 17.86
C HIS A 30 10.80 16.09 17.67
N LEU A 31 11.09 14.96 17.03
CA LEU A 31 10.13 13.93 16.70
C LEU A 31 10.25 12.73 17.65
N ALA A 32 9.19 12.50 18.43
CA ALA A 32 9.08 11.35 19.32
C ALA A 32 8.68 10.07 18.56
N TYR A 33 9.08 8.93 19.11
CA TYR A 33 8.69 7.58 18.64
C TYR A 33 9.06 7.25 17.19
N VAL A 34 10.08 7.90 16.65
CA VAL A 34 10.67 7.58 15.35
C VAL A 34 11.50 6.30 15.47
N THR A 35 11.36 5.40 14.53
CA THR A 35 12.13 4.15 14.50
C THR A 35 13.50 4.35 13.88
N ILE A 36 14.57 3.94 14.59
CA ILE A 36 15.95 3.93 14.11
C ILE A 36 16.46 2.50 14.11
N MET A 37 16.97 2.01 12.97
CA MET A 37 17.49 0.65 12.87
C MET A 37 18.77 0.57 12.03
N LEU A 38 19.61 -0.42 12.32
CA LEU A 38 20.71 -0.80 11.46
C LEU A 38 20.19 -1.72 10.35
N LYS A 39 20.22 -1.24 9.11
CA LYS A 39 19.68 -1.97 7.96
C LYS A 39 20.33 -3.34 7.82
N GLY A 40 19.48 -4.37 7.65
CA GLY A 40 19.93 -5.77 7.49
C GLY A 40 20.21 -6.48 8.82
N THR A 41 19.92 -5.85 9.96
CA THR A 41 20.02 -6.44 11.30
C THR A 41 18.70 -6.33 12.05
N THR A 42 18.62 -6.94 13.24
CA THR A 42 17.50 -6.79 14.16
C THR A 42 17.76 -5.70 15.23
N ILE A 43 18.86 -4.95 15.07
CA ILE A 43 19.27 -3.94 16.04
C ILE A 43 18.59 -2.62 15.71
N GLY A 44 17.80 -2.11 16.64
CA GLY A 44 17.08 -0.84 16.49
C GLY A 44 16.59 -0.31 17.83
N THR A 45 16.11 0.94 17.79
CA THR A 45 15.48 1.65 18.90
C THR A 45 14.45 2.64 18.37
N THR A 46 13.77 3.34 19.27
CA THR A 46 12.90 4.48 18.94
C THR A 46 13.38 5.72 19.66
N THR A 47 13.07 6.90 19.11
CA THR A 47 13.25 8.14 19.86
C THR A 47 12.32 8.17 21.07
N ASP A 48 12.78 8.80 22.14
CA ASP A 48 11.97 9.09 23.33
C ASP A 48 10.98 10.25 23.10
N GLU A 49 10.26 10.66 24.13
CA GLU A 49 9.32 11.79 24.09
C GLU A 49 9.97 13.13 23.72
N THR A 50 11.28 13.24 23.91
CA THR A 50 12.06 14.44 23.57
C THR A 50 12.76 14.35 22.23
N GLY A 51 12.51 13.27 21.46
CA GLY A 51 13.07 13.04 20.15
C GLY A 51 14.52 12.55 20.13
N HIS A 52 15.07 12.15 21.28
CA HIS A 52 16.43 11.62 21.39
C HIS A 52 16.44 10.09 21.32
N TYR A 53 17.56 9.52 20.88
CA TYR A 53 17.74 8.09 20.79
C TYR A 53 19.14 7.63 21.16
N PHE A 54 19.24 6.38 21.56
CA PHE A 54 20.49 5.75 21.94
C PHE A 54 20.52 4.28 21.50
N LEU A 55 21.53 3.90 20.71
CA LEU A 55 21.86 2.54 20.32
C LEU A 55 23.18 2.15 20.97
N LYS A 56 23.18 1.05 21.75
CA LYS A 56 24.32 0.56 22.54
C LYS A 56 24.90 -0.71 21.98
N ASN A 57 26.19 -0.93 22.28
CA ASN A 57 26.91 -2.20 22.04
C ASN A 57 26.76 -2.67 20.58
N LEU A 58 26.98 -1.75 19.64
CA LEU A 58 26.84 -2.05 18.21
C LEU A 58 28.07 -2.79 17.70
N PRO A 59 27.91 -3.68 16.72
CA PRO A 59 29.02 -4.35 16.08
C PRO A 59 29.94 -3.34 15.38
N GLU A 60 31.25 -3.61 15.37
CA GLU A 60 32.22 -2.83 14.62
C GLU A 60 32.07 -3.06 13.12
N GLY A 61 32.20 -2.00 12.32
CA GLY A 61 32.08 -2.08 10.86
C GLY A 61 31.32 -0.92 10.23
N THR A 62 31.02 -1.06 8.96
CA THR A 62 30.24 -0.07 8.20
C THR A 62 28.80 -0.51 8.12
N PHE A 63 27.90 0.32 8.63
CA PHE A 63 26.46 0.05 8.67
C PHE A 63 25.66 1.21 8.08
N THR A 64 24.51 0.90 7.54
CA THR A 64 23.54 1.92 7.15
C THR A 64 22.50 2.05 8.25
N VAL A 65 22.44 3.21 8.87
CA VAL A 65 21.38 3.58 9.81
C VAL A 65 20.18 4.07 9.01
N GLU A 66 19.03 3.47 9.25
CA GLU A 66 17.76 3.83 8.63
C GLU A 66 16.83 4.42 9.68
N VAL A 67 16.25 5.58 9.37
CA VAL A 67 15.30 6.28 10.22
C VAL A 67 13.96 6.36 9.49
N SER A 68 12.90 5.92 10.15
CA SER A 68 11.56 5.87 9.57
C SER A 68 10.48 6.24 10.57
N SER A 69 9.50 7.00 10.12
CA SER A 69 8.28 7.33 10.87
C SER A 69 7.09 7.42 9.93
N ILE A 70 5.89 7.17 10.46
CA ILE A 70 4.66 7.29 9.67
C ILE A 70 4.47 8.76 9.26
N GLY A 71 4.27 8.99 7.97
CA GLY A 71 4.09 10.34 7.42
C GLY A 71 5.39 11.08 7.09
N TYR A 72 6.56 10.45 7.28
CA TYR A 72 7.86 11.03 6.98
C TYR A 72 8.64 10.19 5.96
N LYS A 73 9.50 10.86 5.19
CA LYS A 73 10.43 10.19 4.28
C LYS A 73 11.48 9.43 5.05
N THR A 74 11.68 8.17 4.67
CA THR A 74 12.76 7.35 5.25
C THR A 74 14.12 7.92 4.86
N GLU A 75 14.92 8.27 5.87
CA GLU A 75 16.30 8.73 5.69
C GLU A 75 17.28 7.61 6.00
N ARG A 76 18.42 7.62 5.29
CA ARG A 76 19.49 6.62 5.42
C ARG A 76 20.83 7.27 5.43
N ARG A 77 21.68 6.89 6.39
CA ARG A 77 23.08 7.32 6.44
C ARG A 77 24.01 6.14 6.71
N THR A 78 25.07 6.04 5.94
CA THR A 78 26.10 5.04 6.15
C THR A 78 27.14 5.60 7.12
N VAL A 79 27.43 4.83 8.17
CA VAL A 79 28.35 5.20 9.23
C VAL A 79 29.36 4.08 9.48
N GLN A 80 30.56 4.43 9.93
CA GLN A 80 31.57 3.49 10.35
C GLN A 80 31.61 3.47 11.88
N LEU A 81 31.32 2.31 12.45
CA LEU A 81 31.34 2.08 13.89
C LEU A 81 32.70 1.53 14.31
N THR A 82 33.27 2.10 15.35
CA THR A 82 34.58 1.72 15.90
C THR A 82 34.39 1.37 17.36
N LYS A 83 35.05 0.30 17.81
CA LYS A 83 35.03 -0.16 19.19
C LYS A 83 35.38 0.96 20.18
N GLY A 84 34.61 1.08 21.26
CA GLY A 84 34.81 2.04 22.35
C GLY A 84 34.52 3.50 21.98
N LYS A 85 33.86 3.76 20.82
CA LYS A 85 33.48 5.12 20.41
C LYS A 85 31.98 5.30 20.36
N THR A 86 31.57 6.47 20.87
CA THR A 86 30.17 6.92 20.71
C THR A 86 30.12 7.91 19.53
N LEU A 87 29.30 7.61 18.53
CA LEU A 87 29.03 8.44 17.36
C LEU A 87 27.78 9.27 17.62
N GLU A 88 27.89 10.59 17.49
CA GLU A 88 26.68 11.44 17.43
C GLU A 88 26.16 11.49 15.99
N LEU A 89 24.88 11.14 15.82
CA LEU A 89 24.23 11.08 14.51
C LEU A 89 22.82 11.64 14.59
N ASN A 90 22.65 12.86 14.09
CA ASN A 90 21.37 13.56 14.10
C ASN A 90 20.71 13.45 12.73
N PHE A 91 19.38 13.31 12.71
CA PHE A 91 18.59 13.22 11.48
C PHE A 91 17.56 14.34 11.40
N GLU A 92 17.41 14.89 10.20
CA GLU A 92 16.31 15.78 9.84
C GLU A 92 15.46 15.08 8.81
N ILE A 93 14.24 14.66 9.17
CA ILE A 93 13.33 13.97 8.28
C ILE A 93 12.20 14.91 7.85
N GLY A 94 11.95 14.96 6.54
CA GLY A 94 10.85 15.76 5.99
C GLY A 94 9.57 14.95 5.89
N GLU A 95 8.42 15.62 5.99
CA GLU A 95 7.15 14.96 5.77
C GLU A 95 7.09 14.31 4.38
N ASP A 96 6.53 13.12 4.32
CA ASP A 96 6.28 12.44 3.05
C ASP A 96 4.92 12.83 2.49
N HIS A 97 4.86 14.03 1.92
CA HIS A 97 3.65 14.52 1.27
C HIS A 97 3.22 13.65 0.09
N VAL A 98 4.15 12.89 -0.51
CA VAL A 98 3.85 11.97 -1.62
C VAL A 98 3.03 10.78 -1.15
N ALA A 99 3.26 10.29 0.09
CA ALA A 99 2.45 9.22 0.67
C ALA A 99 1.03 9.68 1.01
N LEU A 100 0.82 10.99 1.27
CA LEU A 100 -0.49 11.60 1.53
C LEU A 100 -1.15 12.16 0.26
N GLU A 101 -0.35 12.51 -0.75
CA GLU A 101 -0.78 13.09 -2.03
C GLU A 101 -0.82 12.05 -3.16
N GLY A 102 -1.33 10.86 -2.91
CA GLY A 102 -1.43 9.81 -3.93
C GLY A 102 -1.79 10.37 -5.32
N VAL A 103 -1.08 9.93 -6.34
CA VAL A 103 -1.38 10.25 -7.73
C VAL A 103 -2.68 9.57 -8.14
N VAL A 104 -3.58 10.29 -8.77
CA VAL A 104 -4.85 9.79 -9.30
C VAL A 104 -4.96 10.09 -10.80
N VAL A 105 -5.55 9.18 -11.55
CA VAL A 105 -5.74 9.30 -13.01
C VAL A 105 -7.20 9.55 -13.38
N SER A 106 -8.13 9.16 -12.51
CA SER A 106 -9.58 9.19 -12.80
C SER A 106 -10.14 10.59 -12.94
N ALA A 107 -9.50 11.59 -12.35
CA ALA A 107 -10.04 12.96 -12.32
C ALA A 107 -10.03 13.67 -13.68
N ASN A 108 -9.03 13.39 -14.53
CA ASN A 108 -8.85 14.07 -15.83
C ASN A 108 -8.19 13.18 -16.90
N ARG A 109 -8.12 11.87 -16.69
CA ARG A 109 -7.43 10.88 -17.54
C ARG A 109 -5.91 11.07 -17.63
N ASN A 110 -5.31 11.94 -16.81
CA ASN A 110 -3.88 12.12 -16.69
C ASN A 110 -3.47 11.96 -15.24
N GLU A 111 -2.24 11.57 -15.02
CA GLU A 111 -1.68 11.53 -13.69
C GLU A 111 -1.69 12.91 -13.05
N THR A 112 -2.36 13.03 -11.93
CA THR A 112 -2.51 14.28 -11.19
C THR A 112 -2.43 13.99 -9.71
N THR A 113 -1.83 14.86 -8.93
CA THR A 113 -1.87 14.71 -7.47
C THR A 113 -3.32 14.81 -7.00
N ARG A 114 -3.72 13.95 -6.08
CA ARG A 114 -5.09 13.91 -5.55
C ARG A 114 -5.59 15.28 -5.07
N ARG A 115 -4.70 16.10 -4.53
CA ARG A 115 -5.01 17.44 -4.02
C ARG A 115 -5.34 18.44 -5.14
N MET A 116 -4.73 18.27 -6.32
CA MET A 116 -4.95 19.13 -7.48
C MET A 116 -6.02 18.59 -8.44
N ALA A 117 -6.59 17.42 -8.13
CA ALA A 117 -7.64 16.81 -8.93
C ALA A 117 -8.89 17.70 -8.93
N PRO A 118 -9.50 17.96 -10.11
CA PRO A 118 -10.68 18.83 -10.22
C PRO A 118 -11.93 18.21 -9.55
N THR A 119 -11.91 16.92 -9.29
CA THR A 119 -13.00 16.19 -8.63
C THR A 119 -12.45 15.39 -7.47
N LEU A 120 -13.30 15.16 -6.45
CA LEU A 120 -12.92 14.38 -5.29
C LEU A 120 -12.74 12.91 -5.66
N VAL A 121 -11.50 12.43 -5.63
CA VAL A 121 -11.15 11.03 -5.86
C VAL A 121 -10.70 10.39 -4.52
N ASN A 122 -11.37 9.33 -4.14
CA ASN A 122 -10.96 8.50 -3.02
C ASN A 122 -10.14 7.31 -3.54
N VAL A 123 -9.05 7.01 -2.85
CA VAL A 123 -8.16 5.89 -3.23
C VAL A 123 -8.28 4.79 -2.20
N VAL A 124 -8.61 3.58 -2.66
CA VAL A 124 -8.54 2.35 -1.89
C VAL A 124 -7.21 1.68 -2.21
N SER A 125 -6.33 1.63 -1.23
CA SER A 125 -4.98 1.08 -1.39
C SER A 125 -4.95 -0.45 -1.24
N VAL A 126 -3.88 -1.09 -1.71
CA VAL A 126 -3.61 -2.52 -1.47
C VAL A 126 -3.68 -2.88 0.01
N LYS A 127 -3.15 -2.02 0.88
CA LYS A 127 -3.21 -2.22 2.34
C LYS A 127 -4.65 -2.36 2.87
N THR A 128 -5.60 -1.69 2.26
CA THR A 128 -7.02 -1.83 2.64
C THR A 128 -7.49 -3.25 2.34
N PHE A 129 -7.18 -3.81 1.17
CA PHE A 129 -7.52 -5.18 0.81
C PHE A 129 -6.84 -6.20 1.72
N GLU A 130 -5.57 -6.00 2.05
CA GLU A 130 -4.80 -6.86 2.95
C GLU A 130 -5.37 -6.82 4.37
N ASN A 131 -5.62 -5.64 4.93
CA ASN A 131 -6.13 -5.46 6.28
C ASN A 131 -7.55 -6.01 6.47
N THR A 132 -8.34 -6.03 5.40
CA THR A 132 -9.72 -6.53 5.40
C THR A 132 -9.83 -7.98 4.93
N ASN A 133 -8.71 -8.62 4.60
CA ASN A 133 -8.64 -9.95 3.98
C ASN A 133 -9.56 -10.08 2.75
N SER A 134 -9.70 -8.99 1.99
CA SER A 134 -10.52 -8.97 0.78
C SER A 134 -9.82 -9.73 -0.35
N THR A 135 -10.47 -10.76 -0.88
CA THR A 135 -9.92 -11.63 -1.95
C THR A 135 -10.22 -11.10 -3.34
N CYS A 136 -11.26 -10.26 -3.47
CA CYS A 136 -11.67 -9.66 -4.73
C CYS A 136 -12.04 -8.18 -4.57
N LEU A 137 -12.21 -7.51 -5.72
CA LEU A 137 -12.58 -6.09 -5.79
C LEU A 137 -13.86 -5.79 -5.01
N ALA A 138 -14.90 -6.60 -5.20
CA ALA A 138 -16.21 -6.38 -4.59
C ALA A 138 -16.15 -6.27 -3.06
N GLN A 139 -15.37 -7.15 -2.42
CA GLN A 139 -15.19 -7.13 -0.97
C GLN A 139 -14.48 -5.86 -0.49
N GLY A 140 -13.40 -5.46 -1.16
CA GLY A 140 -12.64 -4.26 -0.81
C GLY A 140 -13.43 -2.95 -0.97
N LEU A 141 -14.32 -2.88 -1.95
CA LEU A 141 -15.17 -1.71 -2.18
C LEU A 141 -16.18 -1.45 -1.06
N ASN A 142 -16.60 -2.47 -0.32
CA ASN A 142 -17.53 -2.30 0.81
C ASN A 142 -16.94 -1.47 1.97
N PHE A 143 -15.61 -1.35 2.03
CA PHE A 143 -14.93 -0.53 3.03
C PHE A 143 -14.73 0.92 2.60
N GLN A 144 -15.21 1.27 1.38
CA GLN A 144 -15.13 2.64 0.88
C GLN A 144 -16.40 3.43 1.23
N PRO A 145 -16.30 4.54 2.01
CA PRO A 145 -17.46 5.36 2.35
C PRO A 145 -18.20 5.86 1.10
N GLY A 146 -19.53 5.72 1.10
CA GLY A 146 -20.40 6.14 -0.01
C GLY A 146 -20.45 5.16 -1.18
N VAL A 147 -19.79 4.02 -1.08
CA VAL A 147 -19.88 2.89 -2.02
C VAL A 147 -20.50 1.71 -1.30
N ARG A 148 -21.39 1.01 -1.98
CA ARG A 148 -22.03 -0.22 -1.49
C ARG A 148 -22.09 -1.25 -2.60
N VAL A 149 -21.65 -2.45 -2.34
CA VAL A 149 -21.81 -3.60 -3.20
C VAL A 149 -23.01 -4.40 -2.70
N GLU A 150 -24.02 -4.56 -3.56
CA GLU A 150 -25.24 -5.30 -3.25
C GLU A 150 -25.36 -6.53 -4.13
N ASN A 151 -25.79 -7.64 -3.54
CA ASN A 151 -26.19 -8.85 -4.26
C ASN A 151 -27.68 -8.76 -4.54
N ASN A 152 -28.05 -8.48 -5.78
CA ASN A 152 -29.46 -8.33 -6.17
C ASN A 152 -30.14 -9.65 -6.54
N CYS A 153 -29.39 -10.73 -6.70
CA CYS A 153 -29.92 -12.04 -6.99
C CYS A 153 -29.14 -13.10 -6.21
N GLN A 154 -29.79 -13.75 -5.26
CA GLN A 154 -29.17 -14.78 -4.44
C GLN A 154 -28.78 -16.04 -5.24
N ASN A 155 -29.55 -16.33 -6.33
CA ASN A 155 -29.32 -17.55 -7.12
C ASN A 155 -28.28 -17.35 -8.24
N CYS A 156 -28.09 -16.12 -8.73
CA CYS A 156 -27.23 -15.84 -9.86
C CYS A 156 -25.96 -15.04 -9.50
N GLY A 157 -25.80 -14.64 -8.23
CA GLY A 157 -24.65 -13.88 -7.78
C GLY A 157 -24.51 -12.50 -8.42
N TYR A 158 -25.63 -11.90 -8.86
CA TYR A 158 -25.62 -10.59 -9.51
C TYR A 158 -25.21 -9.51 -8.52
N GLN A 159 -24.00 -8.97 -8.69
CA GLN A 159 -23.49 -7.89 -7.88
C GLN A 159 -23.61 -6.55 -8.58
N GLN A 160 -23.98 -5.54 -7.83
CA GLN A 160 -24.16 -4.19 -8.30
C GLN A 160 -23.46 -3.22 -7.34
N VAL A 161 -22.68 -2.29 -7.89
CA VAL A 161 -22.06 -1.24 -7.10
C VAL A 161 -22.91 0.01 -7.14
N ARG A 162 -23.31 0.49 -5.98
CA ARG A 162 -24.01 1.77 -5.79
C ARG A 162 -23.05 2.82 -5.27
N ILE A 163 -23.08 3.99 -5.87
CA ILE A 163 -22.37 5.18 -5.37
C ILE A 163 -23.40 6.20 -4.90
N ASN A 164 -23.31 6.64 -3.67
CA ASN A 164 -24.22 7.61 -3.05
C ASN A 164 -25.71 7.22 -3.18
N GLY A 165 -26.01 5.93 -3.18
CA GLY A 165 -27.37 5.39 -3.30
C GLY A 165 -27.94 5.28 -4.71
N LEU A 166 -27.21 5.74 -5.74
CA LEU A 166 -27.61 5.58 -7.14
C LEU A 166 -27.32 4.15 -7.61
N ASP A 167 -28.19 3.63 -8.47
CA ASP A 167 -28.12 2.25 -8.97
C ASP A 167 -26.88 1.99 -9.82
N GLY A 168 -26.49 0.71 -9.90
CA GLY A 168 -25.30 0.24 -10.60
C GLY A 168 -25.14 0.70 -12.06
N PRO A 169 -26.21 0.75 -12.89
CA PRO A 169 -26.13 1.25 -14.26
C PRO A 169 -25.58 2.70 -14.38
N TYR A 170 -25.64 3.48 -13.30
CA TYR A 170 -25.11 4.84 -13.25
C TYR A 170 -23.67 4.91 -12.74
N THR A 171 -23.06 3.77 -12.42
CA THR A 171 -21.67 3.67 -11.97
C THR A 171 -20.82 3.08 -13.08
N GLN A 172 -19.87 3.85 -13.60
CA GLN A 172 -18.96 3.37 -14.64
C GLN A 172 -17.75 2.71 -14.00
N ILE A 173 -17.48 1.47 -14.41
CA ILE A 173 -16.29 0.72 -13.99
C ILE A 173 -15.25 0.78 -15.10
N LEU A 174 -14.00 1.08 -14.70
CA LEU A 174 -12.85 1.21 -15.59
C LEU A 174 -11.73 0.27 -15.13
N ILE A 175 -10.97 -0.25 -16.07
CA ILE A 175 -9.66 -0.89 -15.82
C ILE A 175 -8.62 -0.07 -16.57
N ASP A 176 -7.63 0.44 -15.86
CA ASP A 176 -6.58 1.33 -16.39
C ASP A 176 -7.15 2.44 -17.29
N SER A 177 -8.19 3.11 -16.76
CA SER A 177 -8.93 4.19 -17.42
C SER A 177 -9.71 3.79 -18.67
N ARG A 178 -9.89 2.49 -18.96
CA ARG A 178 -10.66 1.95 -20.07
C ARG A 178 -12.00 1.42 -19.58
N PRO A 179 -13.13 1.89 -20.11
CA PRO A 179 -14.45 1.42 -19.70
C PRO A 179 -14.65 -0.07 -20.00
N ILE A 180 -15.27 -0.77 -19.06
CA ILE A 180 -15.74 -2.14 -19.29
C ILE A 180 -17.11 -2.04 -19.95
N PHE A 181 -17.18 -2.37 -21.24
CA PHE A 181 -18.40 -2.22 -22.04
C PHE A 181 -19.32 -3.45 -22.07
N SER A 182 -18.92 -4.58 -21.49
CA SER A 182 -19.77 -5.77 -21.47
C SER A 182 -20.77 -5.68 -20.33
N ALA A 183 -22.07 -5.81 -20.65
CA ALA A 183 -23.11 -5.92 -19.62
C ALA A 183 -22.82 -7.10 -18.67
N LEU A 184 -22.26 -8.19 -19.21
CA LEU A 184 -21.87 -9.38 -18.43
C LEU A 184 -20.66 -9.10 -17.54
N ALA A 185 -19.67 -8.37 -18.02
CA ALA A 185 -18.49 -8.00 -17.23
C ALA A 185 -18.83 -6.99 -16.12
N GLY A 186 -19.79 -6.10 -16.34
CA GLY A 186 -20.30 -5.19 -15.30
C GLY A 186 -21.08 -5.92 -14.20
N VAL A 187 -21.62 -7.09 -14.51
CA VAL A 187 -22.44 -7.89 -13.59
C VAL A 187 -21.61 -8.89 -12.81
N TYR A 188 -20.75 -9.65 -13.49
CA TYR A 188 -19.96 -10.73 -12.88
C TYR A 188 -18.47 -10.40 -12.73
N GLY A 189 -18.02 -9.29 -13.31
CA GLY A 189 -16.61 -8.95 -13.38
C GLY A 189 -15.99 -8.52 -12.04
N LEU A 190 -16.79 -8.02 -11.11
CA LEU A 190 -16.27 -7.49 -9.83
C LEU A 190 -15.70 -8.58 -8.91
N GLU A 191 -16.28 -9.78 -8.95
CA GLU A 191 -15.78 -10.93 -8.20
C GLU A 191 -14.57 -11.59 -8.87
N GLN A 192 -14.45 -11.43 -10.19
CA GLN A 192 -13.39 -12.04 -10.98
C GLN A 192 -12.09 -11.26 -10.98
N ILE A 193 -12.10 -10.01 -10.48
CA ILE A 193 -10.89 -9.21 -10.36
C ILE A 193 -10.23 -9.49 -9.00
N PRO A 194 -9.16 -10.30 -8.98
CA PRO A 194 -8.50 -10.68 -7.74
C PRO A 194 -7.71 -9.50 -7.16
N ALA A 195 -7.75 -9.36 -5.83
CA ALA A 195 -7.11 -8.25 -5.12
C ALA A 195 -5.59 -8.17 -5.37
N ASN A 196 -4.94 -9.31 -5.65
CA ASN A 196 -3.49 -9.37 -5.90
C ASN A 196 -3.05 -8.71 -7.23
N MET A 197 -3.97 -8.51 -8.18
CA MET A 197 -3.70 -7.79 -9.45
C MET A 197 -3.88 -6.27 -9.30
N ILE A 198 -4.54 -5.83 -8.24
CA ILE A 198 -4.88 -4.43 -8.03
C ILE A 198 -3.69 -3.70 -7.39
N GLU A 199 -3.27 -2.56 -7.95
CA GLU A 199 -2.35 -1.62 -7.32
C GLU A 199 -3.12 -0.67 -6.40
N ARG A 200 -4.20 -0.07 -6.94
CA ARG A 200 -5.13 0.78 -6.20
C ARG A 200 -6.46 0.86 -6.91
N VAL A 201 -7.49 1.26 -6.21
CA VAL A 201 -8.80 1.56 -6.80
C VAL A 201 -9.12 3.02 -6.55
N GLU A 202 -9.41 3.75 -7.61
CA GLU A 202 -9.78 5.15 -7.57
C GLU A 202 -11.30 5.28 -7.71
N VAL A 203 -11.94 5.84 -6.69
CA VAL A 203 -13.39 6.07 -6.68
C VAL A 203 -13.66 7.56 -6.79
N MET A 204 -14.14 7.98 -7.96
CA MET A 204 -14.61 9.34 -8.21
C MET A 204 -16.13 9.38 -8.05
N ARG A 205 -16.60 10.24 -7.15
CA ARG A 205 -18.03 10.38 -6.88
C ARG A 205 -18.60 11.60 -7.59
N GLY A 206 -19.63 11.37 -8.41
CA GLY A 206 -20.24 12.41 -9.23
C GLY A 206 -19.32 12.91 -10.34
N GLY A 207 -19.80 13.78 -11.21
CA GLY A 207 -18.99 14.51 -12.20
C GLY A 207 -18.29 13.70 -13.30
N GLY A 208 -18.42 12.36 -13.30
CA GLY A 208 -17.71 11.48 -14.25
C GLY A 208 -18.27 11.47 -15.66
N SER A 209 -19.53 11.86 -15.84
CA SER A 209 -20.22 11.75 -17.12
C SER A 209 -19.58 12.55 -18.27
N ALA A 210 -18.95 13.68 -17.96
CA ALA A 210 -18.25 14.49 -18.97
C ALA A 210 -17.01 13.77 -19.53
N LEU A 211 -16.35 12.95 -18.74
CA LEU A 211 -15.11 12.24 -19.12
C LEU A 211 -15.36 10.80 -19.59
N PHE A 212 -16.33 10.11 -18.97
CA PHE A 212 -16.52 8.67 -19.11
C PHE A 212 -17.89 8.28 -19.65
N GLY A 213 -18.75 9.27 -20.02
CA GLY A 213 -20.04 9.03 -20.64
C GLY A 213 -21.22 8.92 -19.68
N SER A 214 -22.41 8.67 -20.23
CA SER A 214 -23.70 8.69 -19.51
C SER A 214 -23.80 7.67 -18.38
N SER A 215 -23.03 6.59 -18.43
CA SER A 215 -23.00 5.58 -17.37
C SER A 215 -22.28 6.04 -16.10
N ALA A 216 -21.59 7.19 -16.15
CA ALA A 216 -20.80 7.70 -15.00
C ALA A 216 -21.52 8.84 -14.25
N ILE A 217 -22.84 8.81 -14.18
CA ILE A 217 -23.64 9.85 -13.50
C ILE A 217 -23.42 9.79 -11.97
N ALA A 218 -23.45 8.59 -11.41
CA ALA A 218 -23.18 8.39 -9.97
C ALA A 218 -21.70 8.57 -9.65
N GLY A 219 -20.84 8.16 -10.58
CA GLY A 219 -19.39 8.24 -10.46
C GLY A 219 -18.69 7.16 -11.27
N THR A 220 -17.38 7.09 -11.07
CA THR A 220 -16.52 6.08 -11.70
C THR A 220 -15.70 5.33 -10.66
N ILE A 221 -15.47 4.05 -10.93
CA ILE A 221 -14.54 3.21 -10.18
C ILE A 221 -13.46 2.78 -11.17
N ASN A 222 -12.26 3.30 -11.01
CA ASN A 222 -11.12 2.98 -11.86
C ASN A 222 -10.16 2.06 -11.12
N ILE A 223 -9.96 0.89 -11.66
CA ILE A 223 -9.08 -0.13 -11.14
C ILE A 223 -7.75 0.05 -11.83
N ILE A 224 -6.73 0.42 -11.06
CA ILE A 224 -5.36 0.52 -11.57
C ILE A 224 -4.67 -0.79 -11.28
N THR A 225 -4.21 -1.45 -12.33
CA THR A 225 -3.53 -2.75 -12.23
C THR A 225 -2.04 -2.57 -11.92
N LYS A 226 -1.46 -3.55 -11.23
CA LYS A 226 -0.02 -3.55 -10.95
C LYS A 226 0.78 -3.68 -12.23
N GLU A 227 1.73 -2.80 -12.44
CA GLU A 227 2.69 -2.92 -13.53
C GLU A 227 3.80 -3.91 -13.18
N PRO A 228 4.13 -4.84 -14.07
CA PRO A 228 5.21 -5.78 -13.85
C PRO A 228 6.57 -5.09 -14.06
N VAL A 229 7.23 -4.71 -12.96
CA VAL A 229 8.56 -4.04 -12.99
C VAL A 229 9.70 -5.06 -12.91
N ARG A 230 9.44 -6.26 -12.40
CA ARG A 230 10.42 -7.34 -12.22
C ARG A 230 9.72 -8.69 -12.27
N ASN A 231 10.53 -9.72 -12.57
CA ASN A 231 10.04 -11.09 -12.48
C ASN A 231 9.62 -11.40 -11.05
N SER A 232 8.36 -11.77 -10.87
CA SER A 232 7.79 -12.08 -9.55
C SER A 232 6.71 -13.15 -9.70
N ALA A 233 6.55 -13.95 -8.65
CA ALA A 233 5.44 -14.86 -8.50
C ALA A 233 4.86 -14.70 -7.10
N GLN A 234 3.54 -14.57 -7.01
CA GLN A 234 2.80 -14.48 -5.77
C GLN A 234 1.77 -15.60 -5.73
N PHE A 235 1.78 -16.34 -4.64
CA PHE A 235 0.78 -17.34 -4.33
C PHE A 235 0.05 -16.93 -3.05
N SER A 236 -1.27 -16.97 -3.08
CA SER A 236 -2.10 -16.68 -1.91
C SER A 236 -3.15 -17.76 -1.76
N HIS A 237 -3.34 -18.21 -0.53
CA HIS A 237 -4.37 -19.17 -0.16
C HIS A 237 -5.11 -18.68 1.07
N THR A 238 -6.42 -18.53 0.95
CA THR A 238 -7.29 -18.05 2.03
C THR A 238 -8.34 -19.11 2.33
N LEU A 239 -8.43 -19.52 3.58
CA LEU A 239 -9.45 -20.42 4.09
C LEU A 239 -10.35 -19.64 5.06
N THR A 240 -11.63 -19.54 4.75
CA THR A 240 -12.60 -18.79 5.55
C THR A 240 -13.63 -19.75 6.13
N GLY A 241 -13.76 -19.79 7.46
CA GLY A 241 -14.84 -20.54 8.15
C GLY A 241 -16.12 -19.71 8.18
N ILE A 242 -17.25 -20.29 7.82
CA ILE A 242 -18.56 -19.65 7.80
C ILE A 242 -19.44 -20.24 8.92
N GLY A 243 -20.02 -19.37 9.73
CA GLY A 243 -20.90 -19.77 10.85
C GLY A 243 -20.13 -20.44 11.98
N ASP A 244 -20.54 -21.64 12.34
CA ASP A 244 -19.93 -22.50 13.38
C ASP A 244 -18.71 -23.31 12.88
N ALA A 245 -18.10 -22.86 11.77
CA ALA A 245 -17.00 -23.55 11.08
C ALA A 245 -17.37 -24.91 10.48
N SER A 246 -18.65 -25.17 10.22
CA SER A 246 -19.11 -26.38 9.51
C SER A 246 -18.94 -26.26 7.99
N VAL A 247 -18.82 -25.05 7.47
CA VAL A 247 -18.62 -24.74 6.05
C VAL A 247 -17.35 -23.89 5.88
N PHE A 248 -16.53 -24.26 4.92
CA PHE A 248 -15.30 -23.55 4.59
C PHE A 248 -15.34 -23.04 3.15
N GLU A 249 -15.02 -21.78 2.99
CA GLU A 249 -14.69 -21.17 1.70
C GLU A 249 -13.18 -21.26 1.50
N ASN A 250 -12.77 -21.73 0.32
CA ASN A 250 -11.37 -21.90 -0.04
C ASN A 250 -11.09 -21.05 -1.29
N ASN A 251 -10.22 -20.07 -1.15
CA ASN A 251 -9.79 -19.20 -2.24
C ASN A 251 -8.28 -19.34 -2.45
N THR A 252 -7.89 -19.71 -3.66
CA THR A 252 -6.48 -19.83 -4.05
C THR A 252 -6.22 -18.94 -5.25
N THR A 253 -5.27 -18.02 -5.11
CA THR A 253 -4.86 -17.13 -6.18
C THR A 253 -3.37 -17.29 -6.48
N MET A 254 -3.03 -17.27 -7.76
CA MET A 254 -1.64 -17.28 -8.23
C MET A 254 -1.47 -16.15 -9.24
N ASN A 255 -0.43 -15.36 -9.06
CA ASN A 255 -0.05 -14.31 -10.00
C ASN A 255 1.44 -14.46 -10.31
N ALA A 256 1.79 -14.44 -11.61
CA ALA A 256 3.19 -14.48 -12.05
C ALA A 256 3.41 -13.36 -13.07
N SER A 257 4.46 -12.59 -12.87
CA SER A 257 4.90 -11.52 -13.78
C SER A 257 6.26 -11.85 -14.32
N LEU A 258 6.38 -11.86 -15.64
CA LEU A 258 7.64 -12.06 -16.37
C LEU A 258 7.95 -10.77 -17.13
N VAL A 259 9.12 -10.21 -16.89
CA VAL A 259 9.58 -8.98 -17.55
C VAL A 259 10.78 -9.33 -18.43
N SER A 260 10.70 -8.95 -19.70
CA SER A 260 11.84 -9.10 -20.63
C SER A 260 12.92 -8.07 -20.32
N ASP A 261 14.20 -8.45 -20.51
CA ASP A 261 15.34 -7.56 -20.32
C ASP A 261 15.28 -6.27 -21.15
N ASN A 262 14.54 -6.28 -22.24
CA ASN A 262 14.33 -5.11 -23.09
C ASN A 262 13.16 -4.21 -22.67
N GLN A 263 12.46 -4.53 -21.57
CA GLN A 263 11.25 -3.83 -21.11
C GLN A 263 10.19 -3.62 -22.21
N LYS A 264 10.22 -4.41 -23.26
CA LYS A 264 9.21 -4.45 -24.33
C LYS A 264 8.38 -5.72 -24.16
N LEU A 265 7.09 -5.53 -24.06
CA LEU A 265 6.10 -6.61 -24.17
C LEU A 265 6.07 -7.12 -25.60
#